data_1e97b6a0d437790077c15edf289cfd1e
#
_entry.id   1e97b6a0d437790077c15edf289cfd1e
#
_cell.length_a   1.000
_cell.length_b   1.000
_cell.length_c   1.000
_cell.angle_alpha   90.00
_cell.angle_beta   90.00
_cell.angle_gamma   90.00
#
_symmetry.space_group_name_H-M   'P 1'
#
loop_
_entity.id
_entity.type
_entity.pdbx_description
1 polymer ?
#
loop_
_entity_poly.entity_id
_entity_poly.type
_entity_poly.pdbx_seq_one_letter_code
_entity_poly.pdbx_strand_id
1 'polypeptide(L)'
;MNTVIDRLQPLSFDELNKVDAATLDILGNTGMCFESEDARKIFKKNGFKVEGKNVFFTETQIRSAHESVSKKWTLMARDPDKTIEMSIDSYSIGMGGGSPFMINADRTYHAATRKDYLNSLKIAQSLDAIETWRVLVIPNDLPAENANMYMMFNQIMLFNKVYALTDETSIDFLKITYGLTEKEMQIQASKGIVYGQITINPITPLVLDKTMCDRAILMAKAGIAMNIAPMPVAGTTAPVTLPSALILQNCEVLATLALTQLITPGCPVAYGTMASNADMRTMGCVYGSPESRILEYAGAQMARFYNMLSRGDVGLTDSMTSDFQAGAEGAFEFVNAVR
;
A
#
# COMPACT_ATOMS: atom_id res chain seq x y z
N MET A 1 -6.11 -14.38 15.34
CA MET A 1 -5.66 -14.31 13.92
C MET A 1 -6.87 -14.61 13.05
N ASN A 2 -7.25 -13.69 12.19
CA ASN A 2 -8.35 -13.89 11.23
C ASN A 2 -7.81 -14.70 10.05
N THR A 3 -8.45 -15.84 9.76
CA THR A 3 -8.00 -16.76 8.71
C THR A 3 -8.89 -16.66 7.49
N VAL A 4 -8.28 -16.63 6.31
CA VAL A 4 -8.99 -16.66 5.02
C VAL A 4 -9.63 -18.03 4.83
N ILE A 5 -10.94 -18.08 4.56
CA ILE A 5 -11.71 -19.31 4.41
C ILE A 5 -11.75 -19.77 2.95
N ASP A 6 -11.90 -18.82 2.03
CA ASP A 6 -12.02 -19.04 0.60
C ASP A 6 -11.33 -17.92 -0.17
N ARG A 7 -10.95 -18.15 -1.43
CA ARG A 7 -10.18 -17.17 -2.22
C ARG A 7 -10.76 -17.06 -3.62
N LEU A 8 -11.12 -15.83 -4.00
CA LEU A 8 -11.53 -15.56 -5.37
C LEU A 8 -10.33 -15.67 -6.31
N GLN A 9 -10.54 -16.34 -7.43
CA GLN A 9 -9.52 -16.62 -8.44
C GLN A 9 -10.06 -16.27 -9.83
N PRO A 10 -10.12 -14.97 -10.19
CA PRO A 10 -10.64 -14.54 -11.47
C PRO A 10 -9.77 -14.95 -12.66
N LEU A 11 -8.51 -15.30 -12.43
CA LEU A 11 -7.56 -15.68 -13.49
C LEU A 11 -7.19 -17.15 -13.36
N SER A 12 -7.11 -17.84 -14.51
CA SER A 12 -6.48 -19.16 -14.61
C SER A 12 -4.96 -19.06 -14.43
N PHE A 13 -4.32 -20.20 -14.19
CA PHE A 13 -2.86 -20.26 -14.06
C PHE A 13 -2.13 -19.79 -15.35
N ASP A 14 -2.69 -20.10 -16.53
CA ASP A 14 -2.16 -19.64 -17.81
C ASP A 14 -2.24 -18.12 -17.97
N GLU A 15 -3.33 -17.50 -17.48
CA GLU A 15 -3.47 -16.04 -17.49
C GLU A 15 -2.52 -15.35 -16.53
N LEU A 16 -2.27 -15.92 -15.34
CA LEU A 16 -1.26 -15.44 -14.42
C LEU A 16 0.14 -15.46 -15.05
N ASN A 17 0.50 -16.54 -15.73
CA ASN A 17 1.78 -16.63 -16.45
C ASN A 17 1.87 -15.61 -17.60
N LYS A 18 0.77 -15.32 -18.30
CA LYS A 18 0.76 -14.28 -19.33
C LYS A 18 0.97 -12.89 -18.76
N VAL A 19 0.34 -12.57 -17.62
CA VAL A 19 0.55 -11.30 -16.90
C VAL A 19 2.01 -11.18 -16.45
N ASP A 20 2.57 -12.24 -15.87
CA ASP A 20 3.97 -12.29 -15.45
C ASP A 20 4.94 -12.09 -16.62
N ALA A 21 4.75 -12.83 -17.72
CA ALA A 21 5.59 -12.72 -18.92
C ALA A 21 5.55 -11.31 -19.52
N ALA A 22 4.36 -10.70 -19.61
CA ALA A 22 4.21 -9.33 -20.11
C ALA A 22 4.84 -8.30 -19.17
N THR A 23 4.77 -8.53 -17.85
CA THR A 23 5.47 -7.69 -16.85
C THR A 23 6.98 -7.74 -17.05
N LEU A 24 7.55 -8.93 -17.22
CA LEU A 24 8.98 -9.10 -17.44
C LEU A 24 9.43 -8.46 -18.75
N ASP A 25 8.64 -8.58 -19.80
CA ASP A 25 8.91 -7.95 -21.11
C ASP A 25 8.94 -6.41 -20.99
N ILE A 26 7.93 -5.80 -20.34
CA ILE A 26 7.87 -4.35 -20.12
C ILE A 26 9.05 -3.89 -19.26
N LEU A 27 9.32 -4.55 -18.15
CA LEU A 27 10.41 -4.17 -17.25
C LEU A 27 11.79 -4.37 -17.90
N GLY A 28 11.93 -5.35 -18.81
CA GLY A 28 13.16 -5.60 -19.54
C GLY A 28 13.40 -4.63 -20.70
N ASN A 29 12.37 -4.25 -21.42
CA ASN A 29 12.49 -3.48 -22.66
C ASN A 29 12.17 -1.99 -22.49
N THR A 30 11.20 -1.65 -21.65
CA THR A 30 10.81 -0.25 -21.34
C THR A 30 11.43 0.24 -20.04
N GLY A 31 11.50 -0.63 -19.03
CA GLY A 31 11.96 -0.31 -17.69
C GLY A 31 10.97 0.52 -16.90
N MET A 32 11.41 1.03 -15.74
CA MET A 32 10.65 1.95 -14.89
C MET A 32 11.50 3.16 -14.53
N CYS A 33 10.91 4.34 -14.52
CA CYS A 33 11.54 5.60 -14.15
C CYS A 33 11.67 5.71 -12.62
N PHE A 34 12.89 5.92 -12.13
CA PHE A 34 13.18 6.25 -10.73
C PHE A 34 13.78 7.65 -10.66
N GLU A 35 13.03 8.60 -10.13
CA GLU A 35 13.47 10.00 -10.14
C GLU A 35 14.58 10.33 -9.13
N SER A 36 14.75 9.53 -8.07
CA SER A 36 15.86 9.69 -7.13
C SER A 36 17.19 9.21 -7.72
N GLU A 37 18.21 10.05 -7.64
CA GLU A 37 19.57 9.69 -8.04
C GLU A 37 20.13 8.56 -7.16
N ASP A 38 19.80 8.56 -5.86
CA ASP A 38 20.29 7.56 -4.93
C ASP A 38 19.66 6.19 -5.19
N ALA A 39 18.37 6.14 -5.56
CA ALA A 39 17.74 4.89 -6.02
C ALA A 39 18.48 4.34 -7.26
N ARG A 40 18.77 5.18 -8.26
CA ARG A 40 19.51 4.75 -9.45
C ARG A 40 20.95 4.31 -9.15
N LYS A 41 21.63 4.94 -8.19
CA LYS A 41 22.96 4.51 -7.71
C LYS A 41 22.89 3.11 -7.08
N ILE A 42 21.85 2.84 -6.27
CA ILE A 42 21.63 1.51 -5.68
C ILE A 42 21.47 0.47 -6.78
N PHE A 43 20.62 0.70 -7.77
CA PHE A 43 20.44 -0.21 -8.90
C PHE A 43 21.74 -0.44 -9.68
N LYS A 44 22.45 0.63 -10.04
CA LYS A 44 23.74 0.52 -10.76
C LYS A 44 24.77 -0.30 -9.98
N LYS A 45 24.90 -0.05 -8.67
CA LYS A 45 25.83 -0.78 -7.80
C LYS A 45 25.52 -2.30 -7.78
N ASN A 46 24.28 -2.68 -7.98
CA ASN A 46 23.81 -4.07 -7.98
C ASN A 46 23.67 -4.65 -9.40
N GLY A 47 24.27 -4.01 -10.42
CA GLY A 47 24.37 -4.57 -11.76
C GLY A 47 23.11 -4.41 -12.63
N PHE A 48 22.20 -3.52 -12.27
CA PHE A 48 21.05 -3.20 -13.11
C PHE A 48 21.43 -2.22 -14.22
N LYS A 49 20.87 -2.41 -15.40
CA LYS A 49 20.98 -1.46 -16.50
C LYS A 49 20.20 -0.20 -16.17
N VAL A 50 20.86 0.96 -16.25
CA VAL A 50 20.25 2.27 -15.99
C VAL A 50 20.59 3.22 -17.12
N GLU A 51 19.57 3.73 -17.80
CA GLU A 51 19.68 4.72 -18.89
C GLU A 51 18.85 5.95 -18.52
N GLY A 52 19.52 7.09 -18.35
CA GLY A 52 18.86 8.32 -17.85
C GLY A 52 18.24 8.12 -16.48
N LYS A 53 16.89 8.21 -16.41
CA LYS A 53 16.11 7.92 -15.20
C LYS A 53 15.53 6.51 -15.19
N ASN A 54 15.60 5.76 -16.28
CA ASN A 54 14.98 4.45 -16.41
C ASN A 54 15.93 3.35 -15.93
N VAL A 55 15.37 2.43 -15.15
CA VAL A 55 16.00 1.20 -14.70
C VAL A 55 15.36 0.04 -15.44
N PHE A 56 16.17 -0.85 -15.99
CA PHE A 56 15.74 -2.05 -16.71
C PHE A 56 16.04 -3.28 -15.88
N PHE A 57 15.16 -4.27 -15.94
CA PHE A 57 15.18 -5.42 -15.06
C PHE A 57 15.26 -6.70 -15.88
N THR A 58 16.18 -7.58 -15.53
CA THR A 58 16.17 -8.96 -16.03
C THR A 58 15.19 -9.81 -15.23
N GLU A 59 14.72 -10.90 -15.81
CA GLU A 59 13.89 -11.88 -15.10
C GLU A 59 14.56 -12.35 -13.79
N THR A 60 15.84 -12.71 -13.83
CA THR A 60 16.58 -13.16 -12.65
C THR A 60 16.56 -12.13 -11.53
N GLN A 61 16.70 -10.83 -11.84
CA GLN A 61 16.67 -9.76 -10.85
C GLN A 61 15.28 -9.61 -10.21
N ILE A 62 14.20 -9.71 -11.01
CA ILE A 62 12.82 -9.67 -10.49
C ILE A 62 12.53 -10.91 -9.65
N ARG A 63 12.90 -12.11 -10.12
CA ARG A 63 12.68 -13.35 -9.35
C ARG A 63 13.41 -13.30 -8.01
N SER A 64 14.67 -12.91 -7.99
CA SER A 64 15.44 -12.73 -6.76
C SER A 64 14.80 -11.74 -5.78
N ALA A 65 14.22 -10.63 -6.26
CA ALA A 65 13.56 -9.65 -5.41
C ALA A 65 12.33 -10.23 -4.71
N HIS A 66 11.41 -10.87 -5.43
CA HIS A 66 10.21 -11.41 -4.80
C HIS A 66 10.47 -12.70 -3.97
N GLU A 67 11.53 -13.43 -4.25
CA GLU A 67 11.95 -14.56 -3.42
C GLU A 67 12.54 -14.09 -2.08
N SER A 68 13.25 -12.97 -2.07
CA SER A 68 13.87 -12.42 -0.87
C SER A 68 12.90 -11.78 0.11
N VAL A 69 11.71 -11.31 -0.33
CA VAL A 69 10.75 -10.63 0.53
C VAL A 69 10.25 -11.53 1.66
N SER A 70 10.09 -10.96 2.85
CA SER A 70 9.55 -11.69 4.00
C SER A 70 8.13 -12.23 3.70
N LYS A 71 7.88 -13.49 4.01
CA LYS A 71 6.58 -14.16 3.77
C LYS A 71 5.66 -14.13 5.00
N LYS A 72 6.21 -13.74 6.14
CA LYS A 72 5.50 -13.61 7.42
C LYS A 72 6.21 -12.57 8.27
N TRP A 73 5.44 -11.71 8.94
CA TRP A 73 5.97 -10.76 9.93
C TRP A 73 4.95 -10.41 10.99
N THR A 74 5.42 -9.87 12.10
CA THR A 74 4.61 -9.38 13.19
C THR A 74 4.60 -7.87 13.20
N LEU A 75 3.43 -7.25 13.10
CA LEU A 75 3.22 -5.82 13.28
C LEU A 75 2.96 -5.54 14.76
N MET A 76 3.92 -4.89 15.40
CA MET A 76 3.84 -4.56 16.83
C MET A 76 2.86 -3.42 17.06
N ALA A 77 1.92 -3.65 17.95
CA ALA A 77 1.06 -2.61 18.51
C ALA A 77 1.69 -2.02 19.79
N ARG A 78 1.23 -0.84 20.21
CA ARG A 78 1.61 -0.29 21.51
C ARG A 78 1.07 -1.15 22.67
N ASP A 79 -0.13 -1.66 22.51
CA ASP A 79 -0.71 -2.68 23.37
C ASP A 79 -0.28 -4.06 22.84
N PRO A 80 0.50 -4.85 23.59
CA PRO A 80 0.96 -6.15 23.11
C PRO A 80 -0.16 -7.11 22.69
N ASP A 81 -1.33 -7.01 23.33
CA ASP A 81 -2.50 -7.86 23.03
C ASP A 81 -3.15 -7.50 21.69
N LYS A 82 -2.80 -6.36 21.09
CA LYS A 82 -3.27 -5.89 19.78
C LYS A 82 -2.22 -6.08 18.67
N THR A 83 -1.14 -6.78 18.95
CA THR A 83 -0.10 -7.12 17.97
C THR A 83 -0.64 -8.10 16.93
N ILE A 84 -0.26 -7.92 15.66
CA ILE A 84 -0.82 -8.67 14.54
C ILE A 84 0.26 -9.51 13.88
N GLU A 85 0.00 -10.80 13.71
CA GLU A 85 0.78 -11.67 12.84
C GLU A 85 0.25 -11.59 11.40
N MET A 86 1.12 -11.17 10.48
CA MET A 86 0.82 -11.06 9.06
C MET A 86 1.37 -12.26 8.30
N SER A 87 0.51 -12.93 7.55
CA SER A 87 0.85 -14.07 6.70
C SER A 87 -0.09 -14.13 5.48
N ILE A 88 0.25 -14.95 4.49
CA ILE A 88 -0.58 -15.13 3.29
C ILE A 88 -1.97 -15.72 3.62
N ASP A 89 -2.12 -16.37 4.76
CA ASP A 89 -3.36 -17.04 5.20
C ASP A 89 -4.13 -16.24 6.26
N SER A 90 -3.69 -15.02 6.58
CA SER A 90 -4.37 -14.13 7.52
C SER A 90 -4.79 -12.84 6.86
N TYR A 91 -5.77 -12.17 7.45
CA TYR A 91 -6.12 -10.79 7.09
C TYR A 91 -6.17 -9.90 8.32
N SER A 92 -5.97 -8.62 8.14
CA SER A 92 -6.22 -7.58 9.12
C SER A 92 -6.97 -6.41 8.47
N ILE A 93 -7.79 -5.73 9.25
CA ILE A 93 -8.60 -4.61 8.78
C ILE A 93 -8.03 -3.32 9.34
N GLY A 94 -7.76 -2.38 8.43
CA GLY A 94 -7.34 -1.04 8.77
C GLY A 94 -8.35 0.01 8.31
N MET A 95 -8.31 1.19 8.92
CA MET A 95 -9.06 2.33 8.38
C MET A 95 -8.52 2.70 7.00
N GLY A 96 -9.42 3.06 6.09
CA GLY A 96 -9.09 3.71 4.83
C GLY A 96 -8.54 5.12 5.05
N GLY A 97 -8.02 5.77 4.02
CA GLY A 97 -7.49 7.06 4.35
C GLY A 97 -7.03 8.00 3.26
N GLY A 98 -6.69 9.21 3.72
CA GLY A 98 -6.07 10.25 2.93
C GLY A 98 -7.03 11.31 2.40
N SER A 99 -8.31 11.31 2.83
CA SER A 99 -9.25 12.32 2.33
C SER A 99 -8.94 13.72 2.92
N PRO A 100 -8.77 14.75 2.07
CA PRO A 100 -8.69 16.13 2.52
C PRO A 100 -10.06 16.78 2.79
N PHE A 101 -11.17 16.08 2.52
CA PHE A 101 -12.54 16.58 2.68
C PHE A 101 -13.42 15.58 3.43
N MET A 102 -14.45 16.12 4.06
CA MET A 102 -15.52 15.36 4.71
C MET A 102 -16.86 15.72 4.07
N ILE A 103 -17.73 14.72 3.92
CA ILE A 103 -19.10 14.90 3.44
C ILE A 103 -20.04 14.78 4.63
N ASN A 104 -20.93 15.75 4.78
CA ASN A 104 -21.97 15.78 5.80
C ASN A 104 -23.20 14.98 5.35
N ALA A 105 -24.08 14.65 6.32
CA ALA A 105 -25.31 13.93 6.03
C ALA A 105 -26.27 14.69 5.09
N ASP A 106 -26.20 16.01 5.04
CA ASP A 106 -26.95 16.88 4.13
C ASP A 106 -26.33 17.01 2.73
N ARG A 107 -25.28 16.23 2.43
CA ARG A 107 -24.48 16.22 1.20
C ARG A 107 -23.62 17.47 0.97
N THR A 108 -23.54 18.37 1.93
CA THR A 108 -22.52 19.42 1.90
C THR A 108 -21.17 18.82 2.23
N TYR A 109 -20.08 19.43 1.74
CA TYR A 109 -18.74 19.01 2.10
C TYR A 109 -17.94 20.18 2.67
N HIS A 110 -16.96 19.85 3.49
CA HIS A 110 -16.02 20.82 4.05
C HIS A 110 -14.60 20.24 4.04
N ALA A 111 -13.60 21.12 4.08
CA ALA A 111 -12.22 20.70 4.28
C ALA A 111 -12.10 20.04 5.67
N ALA A 112 -11.47 18.85 5.70
CA ALA A 112 -11.33 18.11 6.95
C ALA A 112 -10.54 18.89 7.99
N THR A 113 -10.95 18.81 9.24
CA THR A 113 -10.38 19.55 10.38
C THR A 113 -9.65 18.63 11.35
N ARG A 114 -8.88 19.21 12.28
CA ARG A 114 -8.31 18.49 13.44
C ARG A 114 -9.37 17.72 14.23
N LYS A 115 -10.56 18.29 14.35
CA LYS A 115 -11.69 17.64 15.06
C LYS A 115 -12.12 16.37 14.33
N ASP A 116 -12.21 16.41 13.00
CA ASP A 116 -12.60 15.26 12.19
C ASP A 116 -11.56 14.16 12.28
N TYR A 117 -10.28 14.53 12.21
CA TYR A 117 -9.17 13.60 12.41
C TYR A 117 -9.23 12.92 13.80
N LEU A 118 -9.40 13.69 14.87
CA LEU A 118 -9.49 13.13 16.23
C LEU A 118 -10.73 12.26 16.42
N ASN A 119 -11.86 12.62 15.82
CA ASN A 119 -13.06 11.80 15.87
C ASN A 119 -12.88 10.48 15.14
N SER A 120 -12.27 10.48 13.94
CA SER A 120 -11.99 9.26 13.19
C SER A 120 -11.03 8.34 13.96
N LEU A 121 -10.02 8.89 14.62
CA LEU A 121 -9.08 8.15 15.45
C LEU A 121 -9.76 7.48 16.66
N LYS A 122 -10.66 8.20 17.34
CA LYS A 122 -11.45 7.67 18.45
C LYS A 122 -12.39 6.55 18.01
N ILE A 123 -13.04 6.70 16.86
CA ILE A 123 -13.91 5.67 16.29
C ILE A 123 -13.08 4.41 15.99
N ALA A 124 -11.94 4.55 15.32
CA ALA A 124 -11.06 3.42 15.04
C ALA A 124 -10.56 2.73 16.31
N GLN A 125 -10.23 3.49 17.36
CA GLN A 125 -9.81 2.94 18.65
C GLN A 125 -10.94 2.14 19.32
N SER A 126 -12.21 2.59 19.19
CA SER A 126 -13.36 1.95 19.83
C SER A 126 -13.85 0.67 19.12
N LEU A 127 -13.46 0.46 17.87
CA LEU A 127 -13.90 -0.69 17.06
C LEU A 127 -12.86 -1.81 17.10
N ASP A 128 -13.17 -2.92 17.75
CA ASP A 128 -12.25 -4.07 17.84
C ASP A 128 -11.89 -4.66 16.48
N ALA A 129 -12.79 -4.60 15.50
CA ALA A 129 -12.55 -5.06 14.14
C ALA A 129 -11.46 -4.25 13.41
N ILE A 130 -11.18 -3.02 13.82
CA ILE A 130 -10.12 -2.19 13.24
C ILE A 130 -8.83 -2.46 14.00
N GLU A 131 -7.88 -3.10 13.34
CA GLU A 131 -6.61 -3.54 13.93
C GLU A 131 -5.45 -2.59 13.61
N THR A 132 -5.51 -1.91 12.46
CA THR A 132 -4.48 -0.96 12.05
C THR A 132 -5.08 0.41 11.77
N TRP A 133 -4.29 1.45 12.01
CA TRP A 133 -4.66 2.82 11.66
C TRP A 133 -4.03 3.22 10.32
N ARG A 134 -4.83 3.84 9.46
CA ARG A 134 -4.38 4.74 8.40
C ARG A 134 -5.07 6.07 8.61
N VAL A 135 -4.42 7.15 8.23
CA VAL A 135 -5.00 8.49 8.36
C VAL A 135 -6.25 8.60 7.50
N LEU A 136 -7.44 8.52 8.10
CA LEU A 136 -8.71 8.56 7.37
C LEU A 136 -8.90 9.93 6.71
N VAL A 137 -8.65 10.99 7.46
CA VAL A 137 -8.76 12.36 6.96
C VAL A 137 -7.50 13.15 7.29
N ILE A 138 -7.10 14.04 6.38
CA ILE A 138 -5.96 14.95 6.55
C ILE A 138 -6.50 16.31 6.99
N PRO A 139 -6.18 16.79 8.21
CA PRO A 139 -6.65 18.08 8.69
C PRO A 139 -6.05 19.24 7.86
N ASN A 140 -6.91 20.14 7.40
CA ASN A 140 -6.52 21.31 6.60
C ASN A 140 -6.49 22.63 7.42
N ASP A 141 -6.86 22.57 8.69
CA ASP A 141 -6.83 23.68 9.63
C ASP A 141 -5.53 23.77 10.42
N LEU A 142 -4.45 23.25 9.83
CA LEU A 142 -3.06 23.27 10.32
C LEU A 142 -2.12 23.72 9.21
N PRO A 143 -0.98 24.38 9.54
CA PRO A 143 0.12 24.51 8.60
C PRO A 143 0.58 23.15 8.09
N ALA A 144 0.80 23.03 6.78
CA ALA A 144 1.11 21.76 6.13
C ALA A 144 2.36 21.07 6.74
N GLU A 145 3.37 21.85 7.11
CA GLU A 145 4.60 21.40 7.74
C GLU A 145 4.39 20.76 9.13
N ASN A 146 3.29 21.08 9.81
CA ASN A 146 2.97 20.55 11.13
C ASN A 146 1.96 19.40 11.11
N ALA A 147 1.30 19.19 9.98
CA ALA A 147 0.17 18.25 9.89
C ALA A 147 0.59 16.80 10.21
N ASN A 148 1.70 16.32 9.63
CA ASN A 148 2.17 14.96 9.87
C ASN A 148 2.60 14.74 11.32
N MET A 149 3.32 15.70 11.91
CA MET A 149 3.71 15.64 13.32
C MET A 149 2.48 15.61 14.24
N TYR A 150 1.49 16.48 13.98
CA TYR A 150 0.24 16.50 14.73
C TYR A 150 -0.51 15.17 14.65
N MET A 151 -0.62 14.62 13.44
CA MET A 151 -1.30 13.35 13.23
C MET A 151 -0.59 12.20 13.96
N MET A 152 0.72 12.09 13.81
CA MET A 152 1.50 11.02 14.46
C MET A 152 1.46 11.13 15.99
N PHE A 153 1.60 12.34 16.53
CA PHE A 153 1.50 12.58 17.99
C PHE A 153 0.14 12.10 18.53
N ASN A 154 -0.96 12.54 17.92
CA ASN A 154 -2.29 12.14 18.40
C ASN A 154 -2.57 10.65 18.19
N GLN A 155 -2.06 10.05 17.13
CA GLN A 155 -2.13 8.61 16.92
C GLN A 155 -1.47 7.86 18.09
N ILE A 156 -0.27 8.24 18.49
CA ILE A 156 0.42 7.61 19.61
C ILE A 156 -0.33 7.82 20.94
N MET A 157 -0.90 9.00 21.16
CA MET A 157 -1.61 9.31 22.40
C MET A 157 -2.95 8.59 22.53
N LEU A 158 -3.70 8.43 21.42
CA LEU A 158 -5.10 8.02 21.44
C LEU A 158 -5.38 6.63 20.84
N PHE A 159 -4.38 6.00 20.23
CA PHE A 159 -4.53 4.72 19.55
C PHE A 159 -3.45 3.74 20.04
N ASN A 160 -3.86 2.56 20.53
CA ASN A 160 -2.93 1.59 21.11
C ASN A 160 -2.68 0.35 20.22
N LYS A 161 -3.26 0.35 19.01
CA LYS A 161 -3.10 -0.72 18.01
C LYS A 161 -1.91 -0.42 17.08
N VAL A 162 -1.83 -1.09 15.94
CA VAL A 162 -0.72 -0.93 14.98
C VAL A 162 -0.74 0.43 14.28
N TYR A 163 0.41 1.07 14.23
CA TYR A 163 0.56 2.40 13.62
C TYR A 163 0.80 2.34 12.11
N ALA A 164 0.16 3.26 11.38
CA ALA A 164 0.58 3.62 10.03
C ALA A 164 1.35 4.95 10.06
N LEU A 165 2.48 4.96 9.39
CA LEU A 165 3.34 6.12 9.29
C LEU A 165 2.82 7.08 8.23
N THR A 166 3.00 8.37 8.47
CA THR A 166 2.62 9.43 7.54
C THR A 166 3.79 9.89 6.67
N ASP A 167 4.98 9.95 7.26
CA ASP A 167 6.21 10.36 6.60
C ASP A 167 7.45 9.86 7.37
N GLU A 168 8.61 10.40 7.02
CA GLU A 168 9.91 10.05 7.58
C GLU A 168 10.04 10.43 9.06
N THR A 169 9.39 11.50 9.50
CA THR A 169 9.44 11.96 10.91
C THR A 169 8.78 10.96 11.85
N SER A 170 7.88 10.13 11.33
CA SER A 170 7.22 9.06 12.07
C SER A 170 8.20 8.05 12.68
N ILE A 171 9.40 7.86 12.08
CA ILE A 171 10.43 6.97 12.62
C ILE A 171 10.90 7.44 13.99
N ASP A 172 11.10 8.75 14.19
CA ASP A 172 11.50 9.30 15.49
C ASP A 172 10.42 9.10 16.55
N PHE A 173 9.16 9.23 16.18
CA PHE A 173 8.05 8.92 17.07
C PHE A 173 8.03 7.44 17.48
N LEU A 174 8.30 6.51 16.55
CA LEU A 174 8.39 5.08 16.88
C LEU A 174 9.56 4.79 17.81
N LYS A 175 10.74 5.39 17.58
CA LYS A 175 11.92 5.25 18.43
C LYS A 175 11.60 5.66 19.88
N ILE A 176 10.93 6.79 20.06
CA ILE A 176 10.50 7.27 21.38
C ILE A 176 9.45 6.34 21.99
N THR A 177 8.44 5.92 21.21
CA THR A 177 7.32 5.12 21.71
C THR A 177 7.76 3.74 22.20
N TYR A 178 8.68 3.10 21.47
CA TYR A 178 9.14 1.74 21.77
C TYR A 178 10.49 1.70 22.50
N GLY A 179 11.14 2.85 22.72
CA GLY A 179 12.45 2.92 23.36
C GLY A 179 13.57 2.26 22.56
N LEU A 180 13.48 2.27 21.21
CA LEU A 180 14.40 1.58 20.31
C LEU A 180 15.18 2.59 19.47
N THR A 181 16.39 2.23 19.12
CA THR A 181 17.16 2.90 18.06
C THR A 181 16.75 2.37 16.68
N GLU A 182 17.00 3.13 15.64
CA GLU A 182 16.75 2.69 14.25
C GLU A 182 17.48 1.35 13.94
N LYS A 183 18.70 1.19 14.44
CA LYS A 183 19.47 -0.05 14.28
C LYS A 183 18.82 -1.24 14.98
N GLU A 184 18.25 -1.04 16.18
CA GLU A 184 17.51 -2.09 16.87
C GLU A 184 16.22 -2.44 16.13
N MET A 185 15.48 -1.45 15.62
CA MET A 185 14.31 -1.68 14.78
C MET A 185 14.67 -2.50 13.52
N GLN A 186 15.78 -2.19 12.87
CA GLN A 186 16.28 -2.95 11.71
C GLN A 186 16.63 -4.40 12.10
N ILE A 187 17.29 -4.61 13.23
CA ILE A 187 17.59 -5.95 13.76
C ILE A 187 16.30 -6.73 14.06
N GLN A 188 15.28 -6.08 14.63
CA GLN A 188 14.00 -6.73 14.88
C GLN A 188 13.28 -7.07 13.56
N ALA A 189 13.32 -6.17 12.59
CA ALA A 189 12.73 -6.42 11.26
C ALA A 189 13.35 -7.62 10.55
N SER A 190 14.66 -7.85 10.70
CA SER A 190 15.33 -9.06 10.18
C SER A 190 14.85 -10.36 10.84
N LYS A 191 14.19 -10.26 12.00
CA LYS A 191 13.52 -11.37 12.71
C LYS A 191 12.01 -11.42 12.43
N GLY A 192 11.53 -10.58 11.52
CA GLY A 192 10.11 -10.48 11.18
C GLY A 192 9.28 -9.66 12.19
N ILE A 193 9.88 -8.81 13.03
CA ILE A 193 9.19 -7.96 13.99
C ILE A 193 9.32 -6.51 13.55
N VAL A 194 8.20 -5.85 13.22
CA VAL A 194 8.16 -4.48 12.71
C VAL A 194 7.23 -3.59 13.53
N TYR A 195 7.56 -2.31 13.63
CA TYR A 195 6.91 -1.36 14.55
C TYR A 195 5.98 -0.36 13.86
N GLY A 196 5.64 -0.61 12.62
CA GLY A 196 4.71 0.20 11.85
C GLY A 196 4.76 -0.14 10.38
N GLN A 197 3.87 0.48 9.64
CA GLN A 197 3.77 0.28 8.19
C GLN A 197 3.53 1.61 7.47
N ILE A 198 3.95 1.66 6.20
CA ILE A 198 3.73 2.83 5.34
C ILE A 198 3.33 2.36 3.93
N THR A 199 2.69 3.24 3.17
CA THR A 199 2.38 2.99 1.76
C THR A 199 3.36 3.76 0.87
N ILE A 200 3.88 3.08 -0.14
CA ILE A 200 4.66 3.63 -1.24
C ILE A 200 3.78 3.60 -2.48
N ASN A 201 3.51 4.76 -3.05
CA ASN A 201 2.62 4.90 -4.20
C ASN A 201 3.44 5.27 -5.45
N PRO A 202 3.69 4.33 -6.37
CA PRO A 202 4.17 4.67 -7.70
C PRO A 202 3.16 5.54 -8.46
N ILE A 203 3.65 6.36 -9.37
CA ILE A 203 2.85 7.16 -10.28
C ILE A 203 2.73 6.38 -11.60
N THR A 204 1.52 5.96 -11.91
CA THR A 204 1.24 5.23 -13.15
C THR A 204 1.19 6.20 -14.36
N PRO A 205 1.84 5.90 -15.48
CA PRO A 205 2.54 4.63 -15.75
C PRO A 205 4.05 4.68 -15.43
N LEU A 206 4.53 3.68 -14.71
CA LEU A 206 5.94 3.28 -14.61
C LEU A 206 6.89 4.38 -14.04
N VAL A 207 6.44 5.16 -13.06
CA VAL A 207 7.28 6.17 -12.39
C VAL A 207 7.26 6.00 -10.88
N LEU A 208 8.43 6.00 -10.26
CA LEU A 208 8.56 6.26 -8.83
C LEU A 208 9.23 7.63 -8.65
N ASP A 209 8.46 8.61 -8.17
CA ASP A 209 8.95 9.97 -7.97
C ASP A 209 10.04 10.03 -6.88
N LYS A 210 10.74 11.18 -6.84
CA LYS A 210 11.87 11.34 -5.92
C LYS A 210 11.47 11.13 -4.47
N THR A 211 10.33 11.65 -4.04
CA THR A 211 9.86 11.56 -2.65
C THR A 211 9.57 10.12 -2.26
N MET A 212 8.87 9.37 -3.12
CA MET A 212 8.57 7.95 -2.87
C MET A 212 9.81 7.06 -2.96
N CYS A 213 10.76 7.37 -3.86
CA CYS A 213 12.06 6.69 -3.87
C CYS A 213 12.81 6.86 -2.55
N ASP A 214 12.98 8.11 -2.12
CA ASP A 214 13.76 8.44 -0.93
C ASP A 214 13.07 7.86 0.33
N ARG A 215 11.74 7.90 0.37
CA ARG A 215 10.92 7.27 1.41
C ARG A 215 11.12 5.76 1.44
N ALA A 216 11.02 5.08 0.31
CA ALA A 216 11.23 3.63 0.24
C ALA A 216 12.64 3.23 0.71
N ILE A 217 13.66 4.03 0.35
CA ILE A 217 15.04 3.81 0.81
C ILE A 217 15.15 3.95 2.33
N LEU A 218 14.58 4.99 2.89
CA LEU A 218 14.65 5.27 4.33
C LEU A 218 13.89 4.20 5.14
N MET A 219 12.68 3.86 4.72
CA MET A 219 11.85 2.88 5.40
C MET A 219 12.45 1.47 5.33
N ALA A 220 13.04 1.08 4.20
CA ALA A 220 13.75 -0.19 4.10
C ALA A 220 14.95 -0.25 5.05
N LYS A 221 15.72 0.85 5.19
CA LYS A 221 16.83 0.94 6.15
C LYS A 221 16.35 0.88 7.60
N ALA A 222 15.22 1.50 7.91
CA ALA A 222 14.66 1.51 9.27
C ALA A 222 13.91 0.21 9.62
N GLY A 223 13.73 -0.72 8.69
CA GLY A 223 13.02 -1.97 8.93
C GLY A 223 11.50 -1.80 9.09
N ILE A 224 10.92 -0.81 8.41
CA ILE A 224 9.49 -0.54 8.41
C ILE A 224 8.81 -1.37 7.30
N ALA A 225 7.65 -1.97 7.61
CA ALA A 225 6.86 -2.68 6.61
C ALA A 225 6.29 -1.70 5.57
N MET A 226 6.31 -2.10 4.30
CA MET A 226 5.81 -1.26 3.21
C MET A 226 4.68 -1.94 2.45
N ASN A 227 3.69 -1.14 2.06
CA ASN A 227 2.69 -1.54 1.08
C ASN A 227 3.00 -0.80 -0.23
N ILE A 228 3.41 -1.49 -1.27
CA ILE A 228 3.62 -0.87 -2.58
C ILE A 228 2.29 -0.91 -3.33
N ALA A 229 1.64 0.25 -3.47
CA ALA A 229 0.26 0.33 -3.93
C ALA A 229 0.12 1.35 -5.08
N PRO A 230 0.50 0.96 -6.30
CA PRO A 230 0.20 1.74 -7.50
C PRO A 230 -1.30 1.73 -7.79
N MET A 231 -1.78 2.77 -8.45
CA MET A 231 -3.19 2.94 -8.80
C MET A 231 -3.36 3.19 -10.30
N PRO A 232 -3.12 2.19 -11.16
CA PRO A 232 -3.45 2.32 -12.57
C PRO A 232 -4.96 2.36 -12.76
N VAL A 233 -5.44 3.39 -13.48
CA VAL A 233 -6.85 3.58 -13.80
C VAL A 233 -7.05 3.25 -15.27
N ALA A 234 -7.69 2.12 -15.56
CA ALA A 234 -7.97 1.66 -16.91
C ALA A 234 -8.81 2.70 -17.67
N GLY A 235 -8.33 3.14 -18.82
CA GLY A 235 -8.93 4.18 -19.64
C GLY A 235 -8.39 5.61 -19.43
N THR A 236 -7.54 5.84 -18.39
CA THR A 236 -6.89 7.13 -18.18
C THR A 236 -5.38 6.98 -17.99
N THR A 237 -4.90 6.56 -16.82
CA THR A 237 -3.46 6.38 -16.54
C THR A 237 -2.94 5.02 -16.99
N ALA A 238 -3.83 4.08 -17.28
CA ALA A 238 -3.54 2.78 -17.88
C ALA A 238 -4.33 2.57 -19.17
N PRO A 239 -3.91 1.64 -20.05
CA PRO A 239 -4.74 1.23 -21.19
C PRO A 239 -6.12 0.76 -20.72
N VAL A 240 -7.14 0.87 -21.62
CA VAL A 240 -8.55 0.63 -21.27
C VAL A 240 -8.87 -0.81 -20.85
N THR A 241 -8.04 -1.78 -21.22
CA THR A 241 -8.30 -3.19 -20.86
C THR A 241 -7.84 -3.51 -19.46
N LEU A 242 -8.64 -4.28 -18.72
CA LEU A 242 -8.31 -4.68 -17.34
C LEU A 242 -6.97 -5.45 -17.23
N PRO A 243 -6.66 -6.41 -18.13
CA PRO A 243 -5.36 -7.07 -18.09
C PRO A 243 -4.18 -6.11 -18.23
N SER A 244 -4.28 -5.08 -19.05
CA SER A 244 -3.21 -4.09 -19.23
C SER A 244 -3.00 -3.23 -17.96
N ALA A 245 -4.08 -2.84 -17.29
CA ALA A 245 -3.99 -2.14 -16.01
C ALA A 245 -3.33 -3.03 -14.93
N LEU A 246 -3.71 -4.31 -14.87
CA LEU A 246 -3.10 -5.29 -13.98
C LEU A 246 -1.60 -5.49 -14.26
N ILE A 247 -1.20 -5.56 -15.53
CA ILE A 247 0.22 -5.70 -15.93
C ILE A 247 1.01 -4.46 -15.47
N LEU A 248 0.50 -3.24 -15.66
CA LEU A 248 1.17 -2.03 -15.18
C LEU A 248 1.30 -2.02 -13.65
N GLN A 249 0.22 -2.35 -12.92
CA GLN A 249 0.29 -2.51 -11.47
C GLN A 249 1.40 -3.48 -11.08
N ASN A 250 1.47 -4.62 -11.75
CA ASN A 250 2.47 -5.64 -11.45
C ASN A 250 3.90 -5.15 -11.72
N CYS A 251 4.14 -4.43 -12.83
CA CYS A 251 5.43 -3.81 -13.13
C CYS A 251 5.88 -2.87 -12.02
N GLU A 252 4.99 -1.97 -11.62
CA GLU A 252 5.29 -0.93 -10.64
C GLU A 252 5.54 -1.51 -9.23
N VAL A 253 4.79 -2.55 -8.85
CA VAL A 253 5.02 -3.26 -7.59
C VAL A 253 6.37 -3.97 -7.60
N LEU A 254 6.65 -4.79 -8.63
CA LEU A 254 7.86 -5.61 -8.65
C LEU A 254 9.14 -4.79 -8.82
N ALA A 255 9.10 -3.71 -9.62
CA ALA A 255 10.25 -2.82 -9.78
C ALA A 255 10.55 -2.04 -8.48
N THR A 256 9.52 -1.57 -7.78
CA THR A 256 9.68 -0.88 -6.49
C THR A 256 10.12 -1.86 -5.39
N LEU A 257 9.58 -3.09 -5.39
CA LEU A 257 10.01 -4.17 -4.51
C LEU A 257 11.51 -4.44 -4.68
N ALA A 258 12.00 -4.52 -5.92
CA ALA A 258 13.41 -4.75 -6.19
C ALA A 258 14.29 -3.69 -5.51
N LEU A 259 13.91 -2.40 -5.55
CA LEU A 259 14.64 -1.35 -4.82
C LEU A 259 14.74 -1.66 -3.33
N THR A 260 13.62 -2.00 -2.69
CA THR A 260 13.58 -2.23 -1.23
C THR A 260 14.41 -3.43 -0.82
N GLN A 261 14.37 -4.51 -1.61
CA GLN A 261 15.12 -5.74 -1.33
C GLN A 261 16.62 -5.61 -1.59
N LEU A 262 17.05 -4.72 -2.49
CA LEU A 262 18.48 -4.39 -2.67
C LEU A 262 19.06 -3.62 -1.48
N ILE A 263 18.23 -2.89 -0.75
CA ILE A 263 18.63 -2.11 0.43
C ILE A 263 18.65 -3.00 1.67
N THR A 264 17.57 -3.72 1.90
CA THR A 264 17.39 -4.60 3.06
C THR A 264 16.72 -5.90 2.60
N PRO A 265 17.49 -6.94 2.25
CA PRO A 265 16.94 -8.24 1.91
C PRO A 265 16.03 -8.77 3.04
N GLY A 266 14.86 -9.27 2.69
CA GLY A 266 13.85 -9.71 3.65
C GLY A 266 13.00 -8.59 4.24
N CYS A 267 13.16 -7.34 3.78
CA CYS A 267 12.30 -6.24 4.20
C CYS A 267 10.82 -6.60 3.94
N PRO A 268 9.93 -6.47 4.94
CA PRO A 268 8.51 -6.77 4.79
C PRO A 268 7.82 -5.86 3.79
N VAL A 269 7.31 -6.43 2.72
CA VAL A 269 6.58 -5.69 1.68
C VAL A 269 5.32 -6.46 1.30
N ALA A 270 4.17 -5.77 1.30
CA ALA A 270 2.92 -6.28 0.76
C ALA A 270 2.67 -5.73 -0.64
N TYR A 271 2.12 -6.59 -1.50
CA TYR A 271 1.67 -6.25 -2.84
C TYR A 271 0.34 -5.49 -2.77
N GLY A 272 0.34 -4.22 -3.13
CA GLY A 272 -0.86 -3.39 -3.11
C GLY A 272 -1.72 -3.59 -4.36
N THR A 273 -3.03 -3.71 -4.16
CA THR A 273 -4.03 -3.90 -5.21
C THR A 273 -4.97 -2.71 -5.23
N MET A 274 -4.61 -1.67 -6.02
CA MET A 274 -5.33 -0.41 -6.10
C MET A 274 -5.80 -0.08 -7.52
N ALA A 275 -5.58 -0.99 -8.49
CA ALA A 275 -6.00 -0.77 -9.86
C ALA A 275 -7.53 -0.61 -9.96
N SER A 276 -7.96 0.33 -10.78
CA SER A 276 -9.37 0.67 -10.97
C SER A 276 -9.65 0.96 -12.47
N ASN A 277 -10.87 1.37 -12.77
CA ASN A 277 -11.27 1.85 -14.10
C ASN A 277 -11.81 3.29 -14.02
N ALA A 278 -11.85 3.95 -15.16
CA ALA A 278 -12.45 5.27 -15.30
C ALA A 278 -13.93 5.17 -15.71
N ASP A 279 -14.75 6.07 -15.18
CA ASP A 279 -15.99 6.44 -15.82
C ASP A 279 -15.67 7.20 -17.11
N MET A 280 -15.99 6.59 -18.26
CA MET A 280 -15.65 7.14 -19.58
C MET A 280 -16.38 8.44 -19.93
N ARG A 281 -17.31 8.91 -19.10
CA ARG A 281 -18.01 10.19 -19.25
C ARG A 281 -17.30 11.33 -18.51
N THR A 282 -16.84 11.04 -17.29
CA THR A 282 -16.25 12.02 -16.39
C THR A 282 -14.74 11.92 -16.30
N MET A 283 -14.15 10.82 -16.76
CA MET A 283 -12.74 10.42 -16.59
C MET A 283 -12.34 10.27 -15.13
N GLY A 284 -13.30 10.28 -14.21
CA GLY A 284 -13.08 10.02 -12.77
C GLY A 284 -12.80 8.54 -12.52
N CYS A 285 -11.98 8.27 -11.51
CA CYS A 285 -11.77 6.92 -11.00
C CYS A 285 -13.06 6.40 -10.36
N VAL A 286 -13.41 5.14 -10.63
CA VAL A 286 -14.60 4.46 -10.11
C VAL A 286 -14.17 3.35 -9.17
N TYR A 287 -14.59 3.42 -7.93
CA TYR A 287 -14.25 2.40 -6.92
C TYR A 287 -15.33 1.33 -6.77
N GLY A 288 -16.62 1.70 -6.87
CA GLY A 288 -17.75 0.78 -6.68
C GLY A 288 -18.07 -0.12 -7.89
N SER A 289 -17.29 -0.09 -8.98
CA SER A 289 -17.57 -0.85 -10.18
C SER A 289 -17.15 -2.32 -10.07
N PRO A 290 -17.82 -3.24 -10.79
CA PRO A 290 -17.39 -4.63 -10.91
C PRO A 290 -15.97 -4.78 -11.48
N GLU A 291 -15.58 -3.91 -12.41
CA GLU A 291 -14.26 -3.90 -13.05
C GLU A 291 -13.15 -3.64 -12.03
N SER A 292 -13.34 -2.66 -11.14
CA SER A 292 -12.39 -2.38 -10.03
C SER A 292 -12.24 -3.59 -9.13
N ARG A 293 -13.34 -4.27 -8.81
CA ARG A 293 -13.29 -5.49 -7.98
C ARG A 293 -12.54 -6.62 -8.65
N ILE A 294 -12.76 -6.85 -9.96
CA ILE A 294 -12.02 -7.86 -10.72
C ILE A 294 -10.52 -7.57 -10.69
N LEU A 295 -10.12 -6.30 -10.88
CA LEU A 295 -8.72 -5.89 -10.81
C LEU A 295 -8.10 -6.12 -9.44
N GLU A 296 -8.83 -5.82 -8.37
CA GLU A 296 -8.38 -6.04 -7.00
C GLU A 296 -8.15 -7.52 -6.71
N TYR A 297 -9.12 -8.39 -7.07
CA TYR A 297 -8.99 -9.84 -6.85
C TYR A 297 -7.88 -10.45 -7.71
N ALA A 298 -7.75 -10.00 -8.96
CA ALA A 298 -6.67 -10.42 -9.84
C ALA A 298 -5.30 -9.98 -9.29
N GLY A 299 -5.20 -8.76 -8.75
CA GLY A 299 -4.00 -8.28 -8.07
C GLY A 299 -3.65 -9.10 -6.82
N ALA A 300 -4.64 -9.43 -5.99
CA ALA A 300 -4.45 -10.32 -4.84
C ALA A 300 -4.03 -11.74 -5.28
N GLN A 301 -4.54 -12.22 -6.41
CA GLN A 301 -4.14 -13.50 -6.99
C GLN A 301 -2.70 -13.44 -7.54
N MET A 302 -2.27 -12.33 -8.15
CA MET A 302 -0.87 -12.10 -8.53
C MET A 302 0.06 -12.07 -7.32
N ALA A 303 -0.34 -11.42 -6.23
CA ALA A 303 0.43 -11.45 -4.98
C ALA A 303 0.66 -12.89 -4.50
N ARG A 304 -0.39 -13.72 -4.49
CA ARG A 304 -0.26 -15.15 -4.13
C ARG A 304 0.61 -15.93 -5.12
N PHE A 305 0.53 -15.63 -6.41
CA PHE A 305 1.39 -16.22 -7.43
C PHE A 305 2.88 -15.98 -7.15
N TYR A 306 3.22 -14.80 -6.60
CA TYR A 306 4.59 -14.47 -6.14
C TYR A 306 4.85 -14.88 -4.68
N ASN A 307 3.90 -15.57 -4.02
CA ASN A 307 3.98 -15.91 -2.61
C ASN A 307 4.23 -14.66 -1.73
N MET A 308 3.51 -13.57 -2.00
CA MET A 308 3.55 -12.30 -1.27
C MET A 308 2.22 -12.04 -0.56
N LEU A 309 2.27 -11.31 0.56
CA LEU A 309 1.05 -10.77 1.16
C LEU A 309 0.47 -9.71 0.23
N SER A 310 -0.87 -9.63 0.17
CA SER A 310 -1.57 -8.59 -0.55
C SER A 310 -2.17 -7.55 0.39
N ARG A 311 -2.32 -6.33 -0.10
CA ARG A 311 -3.06 -5.25 0.54
C ARG A 311 -4.08 -4.71 -0.45
N GLY A 312 -5.35 -4.78 -0.14
CA GLY A 312 -6.45 -4.19 -0.90
C GLY A 312 -7.15 -3.08 -0.12
N ASP A 313 -8.12 -2.44 -0.74
CA ASP A 313 -9.03 -1.50 -0.09
C ASP A 313 -10.42 -2.14 0.10
N VAL A 314 -11.11 -1.70 1.13
CA VAL A 314 -12.49 -2.12 1.44
C VAL A 314 -13.31 -0.92 1.92
N GLY A 315 -14.62 -0.96 1.64
CA GLY A 315 -15.55 0.08 2.08
C GLY A 315 -15.46 1.36 1.27
N LEU A 316 -14.83 1.34 0.10
CA LEU A 316 -14.87 2.45 -0.85
C LEU A 316 -16.20 2.45 -1.61
N THR A 317 -16.71 3.63 -1.92
CA THR A 317 -17.97 3.77 -2.66
C THR A 317 -17.92 5.01 -3.55
N ASP A 318 -18.63 4.95 -4.68
CA ASP A 318 -18.86 6.11 -5.55
C ASP A 318 -20.08 6.92 -5.12
N SER A 319 -20.85 6.46 -4.11
CA SER A 319 -21.93 7.25 -3.54
C SER A 319 -21.42 8.41 -2.71
N MET A 320 -22.04 9.57 -2.90
CA MET A 320 -21.75 10.82 -2.18
C MET A 320 -22.50 10.93 -0.84
N THR A 321 -23.10 9.84 -0.35
CA THR A 321 -23.85 9.83 0.92
C THR A 321 -24.00 8.41 1.45
N SER A 322 -24.43 8.28 2.72
CA SER A 322 -24.78 7.01 3.33
C SER A 322 -26.16 6.54 2.85
N ASP A 323 -26.20 5.93 1.65
CA ASP A 323 -27.42 5.43 1.03
C ASP A 323 -27.33 3.93 0.70
N PHE A 324 -28.30 3.42 -0.06
CA PHE A 324 -28.31 2.03 -0.47
C PHE A 324 -27.11 1.68 -1.34
N GLN A 325 -26.67 2.58 -2.23
CA GLN A 325 -25.50 2.38 -3.08
C GLN A 325 -24.24 2.21 -2.22
N ALA A 326 -24.00 3.13 -1.29
CA ALA A 326 -22.84 3.05 -0.37
C ALA A 326 -22.84 1.73 0.42
N GLY A 327 -24.03 1.32 0.91
CA GLY A 327 -24.19 0.07 1.65
C GLY A 327 -23.95 -1.17 0.79
N ALA A 328 -24.45 -1.18 -0.44
CA ALA A 328 -24.31 -2.31 -1.37
C ALA A 328 -22.85 -2.46 -1.86
N GLU A 329 -22.22 -1.38 -2.29
CA GLU A 329 -20.83 -1.37 -2.75
C GLU A 329 -19.88 -1.76 -1.60
N GLY A 330 -20.01 -1.15 -0.42
CA GLY A 330 -19.18 -1.46 0.73
C GLY A 330 -19.36 -2.89 1.25
N ALA A 331 -20.58 -3.42 1.28
CA ALA A 331 -20.83 -4.81 1.68
C ALA A 331 -20.22 -5.80 0.69
N PHE A 332 -20.33 -5.53 -0.61
CA PHE A 332 -19.73 -6.36 -1.66
C PHE A 332 -18.21 -6.42 -1.56
N GLU A 333 -17.58 -5.27 -1.33
CA GLU A 333 -16.13 -5.20 -1.09
C GLU A 333 -15.72 -5.98 0.16
N PHE A 334 -16.42 -5.72 1.28
CA PHE A 334 -16.04 -6.28 2.56
C PHE A 334 -16.12 -7.81 2.60
N VAL A 335 -17.22 -8.37 2.08
CA VAL A 335 -17.40 -9.83 2.01
C VAL A 335 -16.29 -10.47 1.19
N ASN A 336 -15.87 -9.84 0.13
CA ASN A 336 -14.85 -10.39 -0.76
C ASN A 336 -13.42 -10.19 -0.25
N ALA A 337 -13.15 -9.15 0.54
CA ALA A 337 -11.81 -8.91 1.11
C ALA A 337 -11.42 -9.92 2.20
N VAL A 338 -12.40 -10.52 2.89
CA VAL A 338 -12.15 -11.52 3.93
C VAL A 338 -12.18 -12.97 3.40
N ARG A 339 -12.40 -13.13 2.12
CA ARG A 339 -12.39 -14.42 1.39
C ARG A 339 -11.12 -14.56 0.57
#